data_a94d73c2c3668818596dd05a42a6652f
#
_entry.id   a94d73c2c3668818596dd05a42a6652f
#
_cell.length_a   1.000
_cell.length_b   1.000
_cell.length_c   1.000
_cell.angle_alpha   90.00
_cell.angle_beta   90.00
_cell.angle_gamma   90.00
#
_symmetry.space_group_name_H-M   'P 1'
#
loop_
_entity.id
_entity.type
_entity.pdbx_description
1 polymer ?
#
loop_
_entity_poly.entity_id
_entity_poly.type
_entity_poly.pdbx_seq_one_letter_code
_entity_poly.pdbx_strand_id
1 'polypeptide(L)'
;MNKNVVILISGRGSNMQAIVNAHIAGADIKAVISNRPDAAGLAWASERGITTEVVNHRDYTSREAFDAVLQQTIDAYQPDLVVLAGFMRILTADFCLHYQNRMLNIHPSLLPSFKGLHTHQAA
;
A
#
# COMPACT_ATOMS: atom_id res chain seq x y z
N MET A 1 -20.96 1.85 -7.90
CA MET A 1 -19.89 0.90 -8.21
C MET A 1 -18.76 1.05 -7.23
N ASN A 2 -18.18 -0.06 -6.81
CA ASN A 2 -17.08 -0.01 -5.88
C ASN A 2 -15.75 0.22 -6.60
N LYS A 3 -14.85 0.92 -5.93
CA LYS A 3 -13.49 1.10 -6.41
C LYS A 3 -12.61 0.02 -5.83
N ASN A 4 -11.77 -0.57 -6.65
CA ASN A 4 -10.81 -1.58 -6.19
C ASN A 4 -9.63 -0.89 -5.53
N VAL A 5 -9.30 -1.29 -4.31
CA VAL A 5 -8.21 -0.71 -3.53
C VAL A 5 -7.19 -1.79 -3.20
N VAL A 6 -5.92 -1.49 -3.42
CA VAL A 6 -4.82 -2.34 -2.99
C VAL A 6 -3.99 -1.53 -2.01
N ILE A 7 -3.63 -2.13 -0.87
CA ILE A 7 -2.90 -1.44 0.19
C ILE A 7 -1.52 -2.08 0.33
N LEU A 8 -0.47 -1.26 0.35
CA LEU A 8 0.90 -1.71 0.52
C LEU A 8 1.37 -1.38 1.93
N ILE A 9 1.96 -2.36 2.61
CA ILE A 9 2.46 -2.21 3.98
C ILE A 9 3.87 -2.78 4.08
N SER A 10 4.58 -2.42 5.16
CA SER A 10 5.89 -3.01 5.47
C SER A 10 5.94 -3.66 6.84
N GLY A 11 5.02 -3.34 7.73
CA GLY A 11 5.04 -3.84 9.11
C GLY A 11 3.66 -4.13 9.64
N ARG A 12 3.33 -3.53 10.79
CA ARG A 12 2.07 -3.77 11.46
C ARG A 12 0.86 -3.32 10.64
N GLY A 13 1.02 -2.27 9.86
CA GLY A 13 -0.06 -1.79 9.02
C GLY A 13 -1.17 -1.11 9.80
N SER A 14 -0.84 -0.29 10.82
CA SER A 14 -1.86 0.36 11.63
C SER A 14 -2.77 1.25 10.80
N ASN A 15 -2.23 1.96 9.81
CA ASN A 15 -3.06 2.76 8.92
C ASN A 15 -3.93 1.88 8.03
N MET A 16 -3.41 0.75 7.56
CA MET A 16 -4.19 -0.20 6.80
C MET A 16 -5.35 -0.73 7.64
N GLN A 17 -5.07 -1.05 8.91
CA GLN A 17 -6.12 -1.54 9.81
C GLN A 17 -7.21 -0.49 9.98
N ALA A 18 -6.82 0.78 10.12
CA ALA A 18 -7.80 1.86 10.26
C ALA A 18 -8.67 1.99 9.01
N ILE A 19 -8.08 1.85 7.84
CA ILE A 19 -8.82 1.91 6.57
C ILE A 19 -9.82 0.76 6.48
N VAL A 20 -9.40 -0.45 6.81
CA VAL A 20 -10.28 -1.62 6.77
C VAL A 20 -11.42 -1.45 7.75
N ASN A 21 -11.11 -1.03 8.99
CA ASN A 21 -12.12 -0.87 10.04
C ASN A 21 -13.10 0.28 9.75
N ALA A 22 -12.72 1.22 8.91
CA ALA A 22 -13.60 2.34 8.57
C ALA A 22 -14.75 1.92 7.66
N HIS A 23 -14.64 0.77 7.01
CA HIS A 23 -15.70 0.25 6.11
C HIS A 23 -16.19 1.33 5.14
N ILE A 24 -15.23 1.95 4.45
CA ILE A 24 -15.52 3.07 3.56
C ILE A 24 -16.45 2.63 2.43
N ALA A 25 -17.60 3.30 2.32
CA ALA A 25 -18.58 2.96 1.30
C ALA A 25 -17.96 3.19 -0.09
N GLY A 26 -18.16 2.23 -0.98
CA GLY A 26 -17.63 2.31 -2.34
C GLY A 26 -16.19 1.86 -2.48
N ALA A 27 -15.53 1.50 -1.39
CA ALA A 27 -14.16 1.00 -1.42
C ALA A 27 -14.15 -0.51 -1.20
N ASP A 28 -13.53 -1.24 -2.12
CA ASP A 28 -13.42 -2.69 -2.04
C ASP A 28 -11.94 -3.03 -1.95
N ILE A 29 -11.49 -3.44 -0.76
CA ILE A 29 -10.08 -3.73 -0.53
C ILE A 29 -9.78 -5.12 -1.08
N LYS A 30 -9.10 -5.16 -2.22
CA LYS A 30 -8.84 -6.40 -2.95
C LYS A 30 -7.67 -7.18 -2.38
N ALA A 31 -6.64 -6.46 -1.90
CA ALA A 31 -5.45 -7.13 -1.38
C ALA A 31 -4.65 -6.21 -0.49
N VAL A 32 -3.92 -6.81 0.43
CA VAL A 32 -2.88 -6.16 1.21
C VAL A 32 -1.56 -6.83 0.84
N ILE A 33 -0.60 -6.03 0.39
CA ILE A 33 0.68 -6.53 -0.11
C ILE A 33 1.79 -5.95 0.73
N SER A 34 2.73 -6.80 1.16
CA SER A 34 3.88 -6.35 1.93
C SER A 34 5.18 -6.65 1.19
N ASN A 35 6.19 -5.82 1.43
CA ASN A 35 7.55 -6.09 0.95
C ASN A 35 8.33 -6.96 1.94
N ARG A 36 7.71 -7.36 3.05
CA ARG A 36 8.34 -8.18 4.08
C ARG A 36 7.42 -9.35 4.46
N PRO A 37 7.95 -10.58 4.44
CA PRO A 37 7.11 -11.75 4.78
C PRO A 37 6.70 -11.79 6.25
N ASP A 38 7.45 -11.11 7.13
CA ASP A 38 7.18 -11.10 8.56
C ASP A 38 6.29 -9.93 9.01
N ALA A 39 5.68 -9.22 8.08
CA ALA A 39 4.82 -8.09 8.44
C ALA A 39 3.58 -8.56 9.17
N ALA A 40 3.38 -8.05 10.40
CA ALA A 40 2.25 -8.46 11.23
C ALA A 40 0.89 -8.10 10.60
N GLY A 41 0.86 -7.05 9.80
CA GLY A 41 -0.37 -6.65 9.12
C GLY A 41 -0.91 -7.70 8.16
N LEU A 42 -0.06 -8.58 7.65
CA LEU A 42 -0.51 -9.65 6.75
C LEU A 42 -1.43 -10.63 7.49
N ALA A 43 -1.04 -11.07 8.68
CA ALA A 43 -1.86 -11.98 9.46
C ALA A 43 -3.18 -11.31 9.84
N TRP A 44 -3.12 -10.06 10.25
CA TRP A 44 -4.31 -9.30 10.62
C TRP A 44 -5.30 -9.23 9.46
N ALA A 45 -4.82 -8.92 8.27
CA ALA A 45 -5.66 -8.81 7.08
C ALA A 45 -6.22 -10.17 6.67
N SER A 46 -5.39 -11.21 6.71
CA SER A 46 -5.81 -12.56 6.35
C SER A 46 -6.92 -13.07 7.25
N GLU A 47 -6.84 -12.78 8.55
CA GLU A 47 -7.88 -13.16 9.50
C GLU A 47 -9.24 -12.54 9.18
N ARG A 48 -9.24 -11.45 8.46
CA ARG A 48 -10.48 -10.75 8.07
C ARG A 48 -10.93 -11.07 6.65
N GLY A 49 -10.32 -12.11 6.06
CA GLY A 49 -10.72 -12.55 4.73
C GLY A 49 -10.17 -11.72 3.60
N ILE A 50 -9.19 -10.86 3.85
CA ILE A 50 -8.57 -10.05 2.82
C ILE A 50 -7.41 -10.82 2.22
N THR A 51 -7.32 -10.85 0.89
CA THR A 51 -6.21 -11.50 0.21
C THR A 51 -4.91 -10.79 0.54
N THR A 52 -3.87 -11.56 0.84
CA THR A 52 -2.54 -11.02 1.14
C THR A 52 -1.51 -11.57 0.20
N GLU A 53 -0.49 -10.76 -0.10
CA GLU A 53 0.65 -11.19 -0.90
C GLU A 53 1.93 -10.58 -0.36
N VAL A 54 3.06 -11.23 -0.67
CA VAL A 54 4.37 -10.74 -0.30
C VAL A 54 5.22 -10.64 -1.56
N VAL A 55 5.82 -9.46 -1.77
CA VAL A 55 6.88 -9.28 -2.75
C VAL A 55 8.12 -8.93 -1.94
N ASN A 56 8.93 -9.95 -1.61
CA ASN A 56 10.03 -9.79 -0.67
C ASN A 56 11.18 -9.03 -1.34
N HIS A 57 11.47 -7.84 -0.82
CA HIS A 57 12.50 -6.98 -1.42
C HIS A 57 13.89 -7.62 -1.41
N ARG A 58 14.12 -8.60 -0.54
CA ARG A 58 15.41 -9.29 -0.46
C ARG A 58 15.63 -10.26 -1.62
N ASP A 59 14.58 -10.61 -2.35
CA ASP A 59 14.69 -11.52 -3.49
C ASP A 59 15.18 -10.85 -4.76
N TYR A 60 15.35 -9.52 -4.74
CA TYR A 60 15.67 -8.75 -5.92
C TYR A 60 16.95 -7.96 -5.72
N THR A 61 17.77 -7.87 -6.77
CA THR A 61 19.07 -7.21 -6.69
C THR A 61 18.97 -5.71 -6.99
N SER A 62 17.88 -5.27 -7.58
CA SER A 62 17.70 -3.86 -7.89
C SER A 62 16.30 -3.41 -7.52
N ARG A 63 16.17 -2.09 -7.31
CA ARG A 63 14.88 -1.47 -7.06
C ARG A 63 13.95 -1.65 -8.26
N GLU A 64 14.50 -1.54 -9.46
CA GLU A 64 13.73 -1.68 -10.69
C GLU A 64 13.13 -3.07 -10.82
N ALA A 65 13.91 -4.11 -10.50
CA ALA A 65 13.41 -5.48 -10.56
C ALA A 65 12.30 -5.71 -9.53
N PHE A 66 12.49 -5.21 -8.32
CA PHE A 66 11.49 -5.31 -7.28
C PHE A 66 10.19 -4.60 -7.70
N ASP A 67 10.32 -3.36 -8.19
CA ASP A 67 9.14 -2.57 -8.54
C ASP A 67 8.39 -3.19 -9.71
N ALA A 68 9.08 -3.81 -10.65
CA ALA A 68 8.42 -4.47 -11.78
C ALA A 68 7.52 -5.61 -11.31
N VAL A 69 8.01 -6.44 -10.38
CA VAL A 69 7.23 -7.55 -9.85
C VAL A 69 6.10 -7.02 -8.97
N LEU A 70 6.38 -6.00 -8.15
CA LEU A 70 5.36 -5.39 -7.32
C LEU A 70 4.22 -4.83 -8.18
N GLN A 71 4.57 -4.16 -9.26
CA GLN A 71 3.58 -3.60 -10.18
C GLN A 71 2.72 -4.70 -10.81
N GLN A 72 3.33 -5.79 -11.25
CA GLN A 72 2.57 -6.92 -11.79
C GLN A 72 1.62 -7.51 -10.77
N THR A 73 2.09 -7.65 -9.53
CA THR A 73 1.27 -8.19 -8.46
C THR A 73 0.07 -7.30 -8.16
N ILE A 74 0.29 -6.00 -8.10
CA ILE A 74 -0.77 -5.03 -7.85
C ILE A 74 -1.78 -5.02 -9.00
N ASP A 75 -1.29 -4.98 -10.24
CA ASP A 75 -2.15 -4.82 -11.40
C ASP A 75 -3.04 -6.03 -11.63
N ALA A 76 -2.68 -7.19 -11.09
CA ALA A 76 -3.53 -8.38 -11.16
C ALA A 76 -4.89 -8.14 -10.47
N TYR A 77 -4.95 -7.21 -9.54
CA TYR A 77 -6.19 -6.86 -8.84
C TYR A 77 -6.94 -5.70 -9.48
N GLN A 78 -6.43 -5.15 -10.56
CA GLN A 78 -7.06 -4.06 -11.31
C GLN A 78 -7.45 -2.89 -10.39
N PRO A 79 -6.49 -2.31 -9.67
CA PRO A 79 -6.80 -1.29 -8.68
C PRO A 79 -7.22 0.03 -9.29
N ASP A 80 -8.22 0.65 -8.68
CA ASP A 80 -8.56 2.04 -8.95
C ASP A 80 -7.75 2.96 -8.06
N LEU A 81 -7.28 2.45 -6.92
CA LEU A 81 -6.47 3.21 -5.97
C LEU A 81 -5.45 2.29 -5.31
N VAL A 82 -4.21 2.74 -5.24
CA VAL A 82 -3.13 2.07 -4.51
C VAL A 82 -2.77 2.94 -3.31
N VAL A 83 -2.85 2.37 -2.12
CA VAL A 83 -2.58 3.10 -0.88
C VAL A 83 -1.27 2.59 -0.28
N LEU A 84 -0.33 3.50 -0.04
CA LEU A 84 0.91 3.19 0.66
C LEU A 84 0.68 3.50 2.13
N ALA A 85 0.44 2.47 2.92
CA ALA A 85 0.10 2.64 4.34
C ALA A 85 1.29 2.22 5.19
N GLY A 86 2.25 3.11 5.34
CA GLY A 86 3.48 2.81 6.05
C GLY A 86 4.43 1.93 5.25
N PHE A 87 4.38 2.03 3.94
CA PHE A 87 5.26 1.25 3.07
C PHE A 87 6.65 1.87 3.08
N MET A 88 7.65 1.07 3.47
CA MET A 88 8.99 1.59 3.79
C MET A 88 10.00 1.38 2.68
N ARG A 89 9.56 1.41 1.43
CA ARG A 89 10.46 1.31 0.28
C ARG A 89 10.38 2.57 -0.56
N ILE A 90 11.51 2.95 -1.14
CA ILE A 90 11.56 4.05 -2.10
C ILE A 90 11.21 3.46 -3.47
N LEU A 91 10.18 4.01 -4.08
CA LEU A 91 9.69 3.52 -5.35
C LEU A 91 10.34 4.27 -6.51
N THR A 92 10.50 3.58 -7.64
CA THR A 92 11.09 4.21 -8.83
C THR A 92 10.11 5.22 -9.42
N ALA A 93 10.65 6.14 -10.23
CA ALA A 93 9.82 7.11 -10.93
C ALA A 93 8.84 6.41 -11.87
N ASP A 94 9.28 5.35 -12.53
CA ASP A 94 8.40 4.60 -13.44
C ASP A 94 7.21 4.00 -12.70
N PHE A 95 7.43 3.46 -11.50
CA PHE A 95 6.34 2.93 -10.69
C PHE A 95 5.36 4.05 -10.33
N CYS A 96 5.87 5.17 -9.88
CA CYS A 96 5.03 6.29 -9.49
C CYS A 96 4.23 6.84 -10.67
N LEU A 97 4.82 6.90 -11.84
CA LEU A 97 4.12 7.35 -13.04
C LEU A 97 3.02 6.39 -13.45
N HIS A 98 3.27 5.08 -13.31
CA HIS A 98 2.26 4.08 -13.64
C HIS A 98 0.99 4.26 -12.83
N TYR A 99 1.12 4.65 -11.57
CA TYR A 99 -0.02 4.86 -10.68
C TYR A 99 -0.36 6.33 -10.47
N GLN A 100 0.09 7.19 -11.34
CA GLN A 100 -0.16 8.62 -11.23
C GLN A 100 -1.67 8.87 -11.15
N ASN A 101 -2.08 9.75 -10.21
CA ASN A 101 -3.47 10.11 -9.95
C ASN A 101 -4.32 8.99 -9.31
N ARG A 102 -3.70 7.86 -8.97
CA ARG A 102 -4.43 6.79 -8.26
C ARG A 102 -3.59 6.13 -7.18
N MET A 103 -2.62 6.87 -6.63
CA MET A 103 -1.78 6.40 -5.54
C MET A 103 -1.82 7.41 -4.41
N LEU A 104 -1.99 6.91 -3.19
CA LEU A 104 -2.07 7.73 -1.99
C LEU A 104 -1.05 7.22 -0.98
N ASN A 105 -0.24 8.11 -0.43
CA ASN A 105 0.77 7.77 0.56
C ASN A 105 0.36 8.29 1.92
N ILE A 106 0.21 7.40 2.90
CA ILE A 106 -0.19 7.74 4.25
C ILE A 106 0.95 7.45 5.21
N HIS A 107 1.39 8.46 5.94
CA HIS A 107 2.43 8.32 6.96
C HIS A 107 1.84 8.59 8.34
N PRO A 108 1.97 7.65 9.27
CA PRO A 108 1.41 7.84 10.62
C PRO A 108 2.00 9.06 11.31
N SER A 109 3.26 9.35 11.07
CA SER A 109 3.92 10.45 11.73
C SER A 109 3.36 11.81 11.33
N LEU A 110 2.62 11.89 10.24
CA LEU A 110 2.04 13.16 9.77
C LEU A 110 0.61 13.37 10.21
N LEU A 111 -0.07 12.31 10.62
CA LEU A 111 -1.48 12.40 10.87
C LEU A 111 -1.88 13.33 12.00
N PRO A 112 -1.24 13.26 13.15
CA PRO A 112 -1.69 14.13 14.24
C PRO A 112 -1.27 15.57 14.09
N SER A 113 -0.23 15.79 13.40
CA SER A 113 0.30 17.13 13.28
C SER A 113 -0.02 17.79 11.98
N PHE A 114 -0.85 17.24 11.17
CA PHE A 114 -0.98 17.63 10.00
C PHE A 114 -1.38 18.83 9.87
N LYS A 115 -0.89 19.49 10.11
CA LYS A 115 -1.07 20.62 9.95
C LYS A 115 -0.53 20.97 8.83
N GLY A 116 -0.46 20.72 8.30
CA GLY A 116 0.21 20.86 7.19
C GLY A 116 0.63 20.11 6.40
N LEU A 117 0.52 19.83 6.67
CA LEU A 117 1.06 19.33 5.84
C LEU A 117 1.11 19.13 4.98
N HIS A 118 1.17 19.27 4.91
CA HIS A 118 1.70 18.98 4.19
C HIS A 118 1.97 18.70 3.63
N THR A 119 1.97 19.12 3.79
CA THR A 119 2.61 18.86 3.33
C THR A 119 2.92 18.38 2.72
N HIS A 120 2.89 18.75 2.78
CA HIS A 120 3.55 18.37 2.26
C HIS A 120 3.64 18.02 1.70
N GLN A 121 3.49 18.38 1.70
CA GLN A 121 3.86 18.02 1.26
C GLN A 121 4.15 17.58 1.00
N ALA A 122 4.00 18.02 1.16
CA ALA A 122 4.40 17.56 0.84
C ALA A 122 4.57 17.08 0.61
N ALA A 123 4.57 17.48 0.67
CA ALA A 123 4.90 17.08 0.24
C ALA A 123 5.10 16.71 0.11
#